data_1c83d08b8bbc417494aabb9a80b5682d
#
_entry.id   1c83d08b8bbc417494aabb9a80b5682d
#
_cell.length_a   1.000
_cell.length_b   1.000
_cell.length_c   1.000
_cell.angle_alpha   90.00
_cell.angle_beta   90.00
_cell.angle_gamma   90.00
#
_symmetry.space_group_name_H-M   'P 1'
#
loop_
_entity.id
_entity.type
_entity.pdbx_description
1 polymer ?
#
loop_
_entity_poly.entity_id
_entity_poly.type
_entity_poly.pdbx_seq_one_letter_code
_entity_poly.pdbx_strand_id
1 'polypeptide(L)'
;MPKYLQTSLHKFQHPAPKLPQHAPHSWVKPTYGAHVQYALDNDSSPLLPSKTINLVQQIVGTLLYYSIAVNPTMLTALGSITAQQAKVTEKTYDNTLWLLNYAATHPNSKIRYTASDMILHIHSDASYLSEP
;
A
#
# COMPACT_ATOMS: atom_id res chain seq x y z
N MET A 1 13.67 -12.29 5.95
CA MET A 1 12.50 -13.06 6.45
C MET A 1 11.95 -13.97 5.36
N PRO A 2 12.59 -15.09 5.09
CA PRO A 2 12.11 -16.03 4.08
C PRO A 2 10.72 -16.54 4.51
N LYS A 3 9.81 -16.66 3.57
CA LYS A 3 8.42 -17.17 3.75
C LYS A 3 7.48 -16.31 4.62
N TYR A 4 7.89 -15.19 5.22
CA TYR A 4 7.00 -14.38 6.05
C TYR A 4 5.76 -13.92 5.27
N LEU A 5 5.97 -13.38 4.09
CA LEU A 5 4.88 -12.90 3.24
C LEU A 5 3.95 -14.04 2.78
N GLN A 6 4.52 -15.19 2.41
CA GLN A 6 3.73 -16.37 2.01
C GLN A 6 2.86 -16.86 3.18
N THR A 7 3.43 -16.93 4.39
CA THR A 7 2.68 -17.30 5.61
C THR A 7 1.57 -16.29 5.90
N SER A 8 1.84 -15.00 5.70
CA SER A 8 0.85 -13.93 5.90
C SER A 8 -0.30 -14.02 4.88
N LEU A 9 0.00 -14.22 3.61
CA LEU A 9 -1.01 -14.41 2.56
C LEU A 9 -1.88 -15.64 2.84
N HIS A 10 -1.27 -16.74 3.28
CA HIS A 10 -2.00 -17.95 3.67
C HIS A 10 -2.90 -17.69 4.90
N LYS A 11 -2.40 -16.98 5.92
CA LYS A 11 -3.19 -16.58 7.10
C LYS A 11 -4.44 -15.79 6.71
N PHE A 12 -4.32 -14.87 5.75
CA PHE A 12 -5.43 -14.07 5.26
C PHE A 12 -6.27 -14.78 4.18
N GLN A 13 -5.97 -16.04 3.88
CA GLN A 13 -6.65 -16.84 2.86
C GLN A 13 -6.70 -16.14 1.50
N HIS A 14 -5.67 -15.34 1.20
CA HIS A 14 -5.61 -14.60 -0.05
C HIS A 14 -5.21 -15.54 -1.19
N PRO A 15 -6.05 -15.71 -2.22
CA PRO A 15 -5.73 -16.57 -3.35
C PRO A 15 -4.59 -15.99 -4.18
N ALA A 16 -3.86 -16.84 -4.88
CA ALA A 16 -2.91 -16.37 -5.88
C ALA A 16 -3.63 -15.53 -6.94
N PRO A 17 -3.11 -14.36 -7.30
CA PRO A 17 -3.75 -13.50 -8.28
C PRO A 17 -3.80 -14.19 -9.65
N LYS A 18 -4.93 -14.10 -10.35
CA LYS A 18 -5.09 -14.64 -11.70
C LYS A 18 -4.20 -13.93 -12.72
N LEU A 19 -3.98 -12.64 -12.52
CA LEU A 19 -3.10 -11.80 -13.32
C LEU A 19 -2.06 -11.16 -12.41
N PRO A 20 -0.78 -11.06 -12.85
CA PRO A 20 0.25 -10.40 -12.08
C PRO A 20 -0.10 -8.93 -11.82
N GLN A 21 0.09 -8.48 -10.57
CA GLN A 21 -0.11 -7.10 -10.17
C GLN A 21 1.25 -6.44 -9.94
N HIS A 22 1.62 -5.48 -10.79
CA HIS A 22 2.96 -4.88 -10.76
C HIS A 22 3.04 -3.52 -10.06
N ALA A 23 1.91 -2.95 -9.65
CA ALA A 23 1.86 -1.73 -8.85
C ALA A 23 1.18 -1.98 -7.51
N PRO A 24 1.69 -1.42 -6.39
CA PRO A 24 1.10 -1.61 -5.06
C PRO A 24 -0.22 -0.87 -4.86
N HIS A 25 -0.52 0.11 -5.70
CA HIS A 25 -1.78 0.87 -5.72
C HIS A 25 -2.19 1.19 -7.16
N SER A 26 -3.45 1.51 -7.38
CA SER A 26 -3.94 2.01 -8.65
C SER A 26 -3.32 3.38 -8.94
N TRP A 27 -2.91 3.60 -10.20
CA TRP A 27 -2.39 4.88 -10.63
C TRP A 27 -3.46 5.68 -11.36
N VAL A 28 -3.65 6.91 -10.93
CA VAL A 28 -4.51 7.88 -11.62
C VAL A 28 -3.58 8.88 -12.32
N LYS A 29 -3.79 9.07 -13.62
CA LYS A 29 -2.98 10.01 -14.40
C LYS A 29 -3.21 11.43 -13.89
N PRO A 30 -2.16 12.14 -13.42
CA PRO A 30 -2.32 13.53 -13.00
C PRO A 30 -2.65 14.41 -14.21
N THR A 31 -3.52 15.38 -14.02
CA THR A 31 -3.81 16.40 -15.02
C THR A 31 -2.88 17.59 -14.77
N TYR A 32 -1.84 17.73 -15.57
CA TYR A 32 -0.88 18.83 -15.44
C TYR A 32 -1.55 20.17 -15.81
N GLY A 33 -1.19 21.24 -15.08
CA GLY A 33 -1.66 22.59 -15.34
C GLY A 33 -3.05 22.92 -14.79
N ALA A 34 -3.64 22.04 -13.99
CA ALA A 34 -4.87 22.37 -13.29
C ALA A 34 -4.61 23.37 -12.15
N HIS A 35 -5.44 24.40 -12.07
CA HIS A 35 -5.40 25.38 -11.00
C HIS A 35 -5.99 24.88 -9.67
N VAL A 36 -6.41 23.62 -9.61
CA VAL A 36 -7.00 22.99 -8.44
C VAL A 36 -6.03 21.97 -7.89
N GLN A 37 -5.71 22.07 -6.60
CA GLN A 37 -5.01 20.99 -5.89
C GLN A 37 -5.92 19.75 -5.89
N TYR A 38 -5.33 18.62 -6.26
CA TYR A 38 -6.05 17.34 -6.27
C TYR A 38 -6.22 16.86 -4.83
N ALA A 39 -7.31 17.27 -4.21
CA ALA A 39 -7.89 16.40 -3.20
C ALA A 39 -8.45 15.17 -3.94
N LEU A 40 -8.10 13.97 -3.48
CA LEU A 40 -8.79 12.77 -3.93
C LEU A 40 -10.29 12.97 -3.71
N ASP A 41 -11.10 12.58 -4.70
CA ASP A 41 -12.55 12.63 -4.55
C ASP A 41 -12.96 11.95 -3.24
N ASN A 42 -13.81 12.60 -2.47
CA ASN A 42 -14.33 12.02 -1.23
C ASN A 42 -14.90 10.64 -1.54
N ASP A 43 -14.39 9.65 -0.82
CA ASP A 43 -14.87 8.29 -0.94
C ASP A 43 -16.29 8.19 -0.38
N SER A 44 -17.27 8.05 -1.28
CA SER A 44 -18.68 7.89 -0.96
C SER A 44 -19.13 6.42 -0.93
N SER A 45 -18.20 5.47 -1.04
CA SER A 45 -18.54 4.05 -1.03
C SER A 45 -19.02 3.59 0.36
N PRO A 46 -19.86 2.53 0.44
CA PRO A 46 -20.45 2.06 1.67
C PRO A 46 -19.40 1.67 2.71
N LEU A 47 -19.69 1.95 3.97
CA LEU A 47 -18.90 1.47 5.11
C LEU A 47 -19.08 -0.05 5.29
N LEU A 48 -18.00 -0.72 5.60
CA LEU A 48 -18.00 -2.16 5.83
C LEU A 48 -18.16 -2.52 7.32
N PRO A 49 -18.63 -3.74 7.63
CA PRO A 49 -18.85 -4.20 8.99
C PRO A 49 -17.54 -4.33 9.77
N SER A 50 -17.61 -4.25 11.10
CA SER A 50 -16.47 -4.31 12.02
C SER A 50 -15.55 -5.52 11.80
N LYS A 51 -16.09 -6.65 11.35
CA LYS A 51 -15.27 -7.84 11.01
C LYS A 51 -14.28 -7.55 9.89
N THR A 52 -14.71 -6.83 8.85
CA THR A 52 -13.86 -6.45 7.71
C THR A 52 -12.88 -5.36 8.12
N ILE A 53 -13.30 -4.41 8.96
CA ILE A 53 -12.41 -3.38 9.52
C ILE A 53 -11.25 -4.06 10.26
N ASN A 54 -11.55 -4.99 11.15
CA ASN A 54 -10.53 -5.74 11.89
C ASN A 54 -9.59 -6.54 10.97
N LEU A 55 -10.13 -7.12 9.90
CA LEU A 55 -9.30 -7.82 8.91
C LEU A 55 -8.32 -6.87 8.21
N VAL A 56 -8.79 -5.72 7.75
CA VAL A 56 -7.94 -4.71 7.11
C VAL A 56 -6.86 -4.23 8.07
N GLN A 57 -7.19 -3.94 9.32
CA GLN A 57 -6.22 -3.54 10.35
C GLN A 57 -5.14 -4.61 10.59
N GLN A 58 -5.52 -5.89 10.62
CA GLN A 58 -4.57 -7.00 10.75
C GLN A 58 -3.66 -7.13 9.53
N ILE A 59 -4.20 -6.97 8.32
CA ILE A 59 -3.43 -6.97 7.08
C ILE A 59 -2.43 -5.82 7.07
N VAL A 60 -2.90 -4.61 7.36
CA VAL A 60 -2.06 -3.41 7.44
C VAL A 60 -0.91 -3.59 8.43
N GLY A 61 -1.19 -4.00 9.66
CA GLY A 61 -0.15 -4.20 10.68
C GLY A 61 0.88 -5.25 10.26
N THR A 62 0.43 -6.36 9.65
CA THR A 62 1.31 -7.43 9.17
C THR A 62 2.20 -6.97 8.01
N LEU A 63 1.61 -6.29 7.02
CA LEU A 63 2.36 -5.81 5.85
C LEU A 63 3.24 -4.61 6.18
N LEU A 64 2.83 -3.74 7.10
CA LEU A 64 3.64 -2.59 7.53
C LEU A 64 4.95 -3.06 8.14
N TYR A 65 4.90 -4.04 9.04
CA TYR A 65 6.10 -4.63 9.62
C TYR A 65 7.06 -5.20 8.55
N TYR A 66 6.50 -5.96 7.60
CA TYR A 66 7.28 -6.51 6.49
C TYR A 66 7.85 -5.42 5.58
N SER A 67 7.06 -4.39 5.31
CA SER A 67 7.46 -3.30 4.41
C SER A 67 8.61 -2.48 4.98
N ILE A 68 8.57 -2.17 6.25
CA ILE A 68 9.67 -1.45 6.92
C ILE A 68 10.96 -2.29 6.92
N ALA A 69 10.83 -3.59 7.16
CA ALA A 69 12.00 -4.46 7.35
C ALA A 69 12.62 -4.98 6.04
N VAL A 70 11.83 -5.15 4.98
CA VAL A 70 12.25 -5.91 3.79
C VAL A 70 11.88 -5.23 2.47
N ASN A 71 10.64 -4.78 2.32
CA ASN A 71 10.11 -4.32 1.03
C ASN A 71 9.36 -2.99 1.13
N PRO A 72 10.06 -1.85 1.15
CA PRO A 72 9.44 -0.53 1.31
C PRO A 72 8.62 -0.06 0.10
N THR A 73 8.58 -0.80 -1.00
CA THR A 73 7.77 -0.43 -2.17
C THR A 73 6.27 -0.37 -1.87
N MET A 74 5.82 -1.02 -0.78
CA MET A 74 4.43 -1.03 -0.35
C MET A 74 4.07 0.12 0.61
N LEU A 75 5.04 0.89 1.12
CA LEU A 75 4.81 1.86 2.20
C LEU A 75 3.83 2.96 1.82
N THR A 76 3.89 3.49 0.60
CA THR A 76 2.96 4.52 0.13
C THR A 76 1.51 4.02 0.10
N ALA A 77 1.30 2.83 -0.46
CA ALA A 77 -0.03 2.22 -0.49
C ALA A 77 -0.56 1.90 0.92
N LEU A 78 0.33 1.40 1.79
CA LEU A 78 0.00 1.14 3.19
C LEU A 78 -0.33 2.42 3.95
N GLY A 79 0.38 3.52 3.71
CA GLY A 79 0.10 4.82 4.30
C GLY A 79 -1.32 5.28 3.99
N SER A 80 -1.72 5.25 2.73
CA SER A 80 -3.06 5.62 2.29
C SER A 80 -4.16 4.72 2.90
N ILE A 81 -3.96 3.39 2.93
CA ILE A 81 -4.91 2.47 3.56
C ILE A 81 -4.98 2.71 5.08
N THR A 82 -3.83 2.98 5.72
CA THR A 82 -3.75 3.23 7.16
C THR A 82 -4.53 4.48 7.56
N ALA A 83 -4.48 5.54 6.76
CA ALA A 83 -5.24 6.76 7.02
C ALA A 83 -6.76 6.51 7.07
N GLN A 84 -7.24 5.51 6.33
CA GLN A 84 -8.66 5.16 6.20
C GLN A 84 -9.09 3.96 7.05
N GLN A 85 -8.20 3.31 7.77
CA GLN A 85 -8.46 2.04 8.48
C GLN A 85 -9.47 2.15 9.65
N ALA A 86 -9.78 3.36 10.12
CA ALA A 86 -10.80 3.57 11.15
C ALA A 86 -12.22 3.48 10.59
N LYS A 87 -12.40 3.81 9.32
CA LYS A 87 -13.68 3.81 8.59
C LYS A 87 -13.49 3.13 7.24
N VAL A 88 -13.35 1.82 7.25
CA VAL A 88 -13.10 1.05 6.03
C VAL A 88 -14.34 1.05 5.16
N THR A 89 -14.19 1.53 3.95
CA THR A 89 -15.16 1.50 2.88
C THR A 89 -14.90 0.33 1.92
N GLU A 90 -15.81 0.08 0.98
CA GLU A 90 -15.56 -0.89 -0.09
C GLU A 90 -14.31 -0.54 -0.89
N LYS A 91 -14.11 0.73 -1.22
CA LYS A 91 -12.91 1.21 -1.94
C LYS A 91 -11.63 0.95 -1.15
N THR A 92 -11.63 1.20 0.17
CA THR A 92 -10.47 0.90 1.03
C THR A 92 -10.17 -0.60 1.06
N TYR A 93 -11.20 -1.42 1.08
CA TYR A 93 -11.06 -2.88 1.04
C TYR A 93 -10.49 -3.36 -0.30
N ASP A 94 -10.99 -2.84 -1.42
CA ASP A 94 -10.48 -3.14 -2.76
C ASP A 94 -9.00 -2.74 -2.91
N ASN A 95 -8.62 -1.57 -2.39
CA ASN A 95 -7.22 -1.15 -2.35
C ASN A 95 -6.36 -2.10 -1.51
N THR A 96 -6.91 -2.65 -0.43
CA THR A 96 -6.23 -3.65 0.40
C THR A 96 -6.04 -4.97 -0.35
N LEU A 97 -7.04 -5.43 -1.08
CA LEU A 97 -6.94 -6.62 -1.95
C LEU A 97 -5.94 -6.40 -3.09
N TRP A 98 -5.93 -5.22 -3.67
CA TRP A 98 -4.95 -4.83 -4.69
C TRP A 98 -3.52 -4.95 -4.16
N LEU A 99 -3.28 -4.41 -2.97
CA LEU A 99 -1.97 -4.50 -2.31
C LEU A 99 -1.57 -5.95 -2.00
N LEU A 100 -2.51 -6.80 -1.57
CA LEU A 100 -2.25 -8.23 -1.37
C LEU A 100 -1.90 -8.95 -2.68
N ASN A 101 -2.56 -8.61 -3.80
CA ASN A 101 -2.22 -9.13 -5.12
C ASN A 101 -0.81 -8.72 -5.54
N TYR A 102 -0.43 -7.46 -5.30
CA TYR A 102 0.94 -7.00 -5.52
C TYR A 102 1.95 -7.78 -4.69
N ALA A 103 1.69 -7.94 -3.40
CA ALA A 103 2.53 -8.69 -2.49
C ALA A 103 2.68 -10.17 -2.91
N ALA A 104 1.60 -10.80 -3.35
CA ALA A 104 1.60 -12.18 -3.87
C ALA A 104 2.36 -12.31 -5.20
N THR A 105 2.31 -11.29 -6.05
CA THR A 105 3.05 -11.24 -7.32
C THR A 105 4.56 -11.09 -7.10
N HIS A 106 4.94 -10.32 -6.06
CA HIS A 106 6.32 -9.97 -5.77
C HIS A 106 6.81 -10.48 -4.39
N PRO A 107 6.75 -11.78 -4.10
CA PRO A 107 7.03 -12.32 -2.77
C PRO A 107 8.50 -12.19 -2.35
N ASN A 108 9.39 -11.98 -3.30
CA ASN A 108 10.83 -11.90 -3.09
C ASN A 108 11.40 -10.48 -3.32
N SER A 109 10.53 -9.48 -3.43
CA SER A 109 10.98 -8.08 -3.57
C SER A 109 11.80 -7.66 -2.35
N LYS A 110 12.94 -7.05 -2.62
CA LYS A 110 13.88 -6.58 -1.59
C LYS A 110 14.69 -5.40 -2.11
N ILE A 111 15.09 -4.53 -1.20
CA ILE A 111 16.13 -3.54 -1.51
C ILE A 111 17.50 -4.21 -1.41
N ARG A 112 18.34 -3.93 -2.38
CA ARG A 112 19.75 -4.28 -2.35
C ARG A 112 20.55 -3.00 -2.16
N TYR A 113 21.29 -2.94 -1.06
CA TYR A 113 22.26 -1.88 -0.85
C TYR A 113 23.57 -2.25 -1.52
N THR A 114 24.15 -1.30 -2.24
CA THR A 114 25.50 -1.43 -2.84
C THR A 114 26.42 -0.45 -2.15
N ALA A 115 27.73 -0.71 -2.22
CA ALA A 115 28.72 0.25 -1.75
C ALA A 115 28.52 1.57 -2.50
N SER A 116 28.61 2.70 -1.80
CA SER A 116 28.49 4.03 -2.35
C SER A 116 29.85 4.74 -2.34
N ASP A 117 29.97 5.80 -3.10
CA ASP A 117 31.10 6.72 -3.12
C ASP A 117 31.13 7.68 -1.90
N MET A 118 30.25 7.46 -0.92
CA MET A 118 30.10 8.28 0.29
C MET A 118 29.66 9.73 0.01
N ILE A 119 29.07 10.00 -1.16
CA ILE A 119 28.47 11.30 -1.47
C ILE A 119 27.04 11.31 -0.92
N LEU A 120 26.72 12.28 -0.08
CA LEU A 120 25.38 12.49 0.45
C LEU A 120 24.54 13.25 -0.58
N HIS A 121 23.59 12.55 -1.20
CA HIS A 121 22.55 13.17 -2.03
C HIS A 121 21.31 13.43 -1.19
N ILE A 122 20.90 14.69 -1.07
CA ILE A 122 19.73 15.09 -0.29
C ILE A 122 18.65 15.56 -1.28
N HIS A 123 17.49 14.93 -1.23
CA HIS A 123 16.26 15.39 -1.87
C HIS A 123 15.29 15.80 -0.75
N SER A 124 14.81 17.02 -0.79
CA SER A 124 13.76 17.49 0.10
C SER A 124 12.51 17.82 -0.70
N ASP A 125 11.39 17.38 -0.23
CA ASP A 125 10.08 17.70 -0.79
C ASP A 125 9.15 18.13 0.34
N ALA A 126 8.26 19.06 0.03
CA ALA A 126 7.21 19.51 0.94
C ALA A 126 5.87 19.27 0.27
N SER A 127 5.05 18.42 0.86
CA SER A 127 3.67 18.24 0.44
C SER A 127 2.73 19.03 1.32
N TYR A 128 1.77 19.68 0.69
CA TYR A 128 0.71 20.44 1.36
C TYR A 128 -0.63 19.92 0.86
N LEU A 129 -1.50 19.48 1.77
CA LEU A 129 -2.81 18.90 1.45
C LEU A 129 -2.73 17.72 0.46
N SER A 130 -1.79 16.81 0.67
CA SER A 130 -1.63 15.61 -0.17
C SER A 130 -2.63 14.50 0.16
N GLU A 131 -3.23 14.54 1.33
CA GLU A 131 -4.29 13.63 1.78
C GLU A 131 -5.49 14.45 2.24
N PRO A 132 -6.74 13.98 2.06
CA PRO A 132 -7.95 14.67 2.46
C PRO A 132 -8.15 14.72 3.96
#